data_ea864d3dcf723709d96bb8d4c12a579b
#
_entry.id   ea864d3dcf723709d96bb8d4c12a579b
#
_cell.length_a   1.000
_cell.length_b   1.000
_cell.length_c   1.000
_cell.angle_alpha   90.00
_cell.angle_beta   90.00
_cell.angle_gamma   90.00
#
_symmetry.space_group_name_H-M   'P 1'
#
loop_
_entity.id
_entity.type
_entity.pdbx_description
1 polymer ?
#
loop_
_entity_poly.entity_id
_entity_poly.type
_entity_poly.pdbx_seq_one_letter_code
_entity_poly.pdbx_strand_id
1 'polypeptide(L)'
;LPPTAGIIVLLLCLRKNIRQLKVFSRTPIIHVAQDALRGFLTGSVLWADKYVLFVAAHGQINVVAIYISLIPCVLAYNYFFVAEADRVNLVIKKLWSTFEEKPFAQVTNTAKEATHVSNYAMVRSLTVAIFASVITGLIMLVAIPHVFPVGFAGIIAAGLFLVVTLCNYQIE
;
A
#
# COMPACT_ATOMS: atom_id res chain seq x y z
N LEU A 1 17.49 8.84 -20.11
CA LEU A 1 18.15 7.50 -20.21
C LEU A 1 17.03 6.45 -20.26
N PRO A 2 17.07 5.50 -21.21
CA PRO A 2 16.06 4.47 -21.28
C PRO A 2 16.10 3.60 -20.00
N PRO A 3 14.94 3.12 -19.50
CA PRO A 3 14.85 2.38 -18.25
C PRO A 3 15.72 1.11 -18.23
N THR A 4 16.06 0.59 -19.40
CA THR A 4 16.99 -0.54 -19.57
C THR A 4 18.43 -0.26 -19.08
N ALA A 5 18.92 0.97 -19.22
CA ALA A 5 20.25 1.34 -18.72
C ALA A 5 20.31 1.33 -17.18
N GLY A 6 19.23 1.76 -16.52
CA GLY A 6 19.12 1.70 -15.06
C GLY A 6 19.14 0.26 -14.53
N ILE A 7 18.44 -0.65 -15.18
CA ILE A 7 18.41 -2.08 -14.83
C ILE A 7 19.80 -2.71 -14.99
N ILE A 8 20.51 -2.40 -16.07
CA ILE A 8 21.86 -2.92 -16.31
C ILE A 8 22.84 -2.44 -15.24
N VAL A 9 22.80 -1.14 -14.89
CA VAL A 9 23.66 -0.58 -13.81
C VAL A 9 23.33 -1.23 -12.47
N LEU A 10 22.04 -1.43 -12.16
CA LEU A 10 21.59 -2.07 -10.93
C LEU A 10 22.04 -3.52 -10.85
N LEU A 11 21.96 -4.28 -11.94
CA LEU A 11 22.45 -5.66 -12.04
C LEU A 11 23.97 -5.74 -11.90
N LEU A 12 24.73 -4.79 -12.45
CA LEU A 12 26.18 -4.73 -12.32
C LEU A 12 26.61 -4.39 -10.88
N CYS A 13 25.93 -3.46 -10.21
CA CYS A 13 26.16 -3.14 -8.80
C CYS A 13 25.79 -4.32 -7.87
N LEU A 14 24.69 -5.00 -8.15
CA LEU A 14 24.23 -6.17 -7.40
C LEU A 14 25.16 -7.38 -7.59
N ARG A 15 25.79 -7.55 -8.78
CA ARG A 15 26.69 -8.67 -9.07
C ARG A 15 27.85 -8.80 -8.08
N LYS A 16 28.37 -7.67 -7.59
CA LYS A 16 29.46 -7.66 -6.58
C LYS A 16 28.96 -8.11 -5.21
N ASN A 17 27.74 -7.71 -4.84
CA ASN A 17 27.12 -8.03 -3.54
C ASN A 17 26.46 -9.42 -3.53
N ILE A 18 25.95 -9.92 -4.65
CA ILE A 18 25.38 -11.29 -4.79
C ILE A 18 26.41 -12.37 -4.47
N ARG A 19 27.69 -12.16 -4.79
CA ARG A 19 28.78 -13.11 -4.42
C ARG A 19 29.03 -13.17 -2.90
N GLN A 20 28.63 -12.16 -2.14
CA GLN A 20 28.77 -12.11 -0.68
C GLN A 20 27.52 -12.64 0.04
N LEU A 21 26.40 -12.80 -0.65
CA LEU A 21 25.15 -13.34 -0.10
C LEU A 21 25.21 -14.88 0.01
N LYS A 22 26.09 -15.38 0.90
CA LYS A 22 26.00 -16.77 1.40
C LYS A 22 24.67 -17.05 2.15
N VAL A 23 23.87 -16.04 2.35
CA VAL A 23 22.57 -16.10 3.08
C VAL A 23 21.51 -16.83 2.25
N PHE A 24 21.59 -16.84 0.93
CA PHE A 24 20.58 -17.47 0.06
C PHE A 24 20.53 -19.01 0.14
N SER A 25 21.56 -19.65 0.71
CA SER A 25 21.62 -21.12 0.74
C SER A 25 20.77 -21.78 1.85
N ARG A 26 20.18 -21.00 2.75
CA ARG A 26 19.38 -21.54 3.89
C ARG A 26 17.90 -21.16 3.91
N THR A 27 17.49 -20.24 3.06
CA THR A 27 16.06 -19.85 3.01
C THR A 27 15.31 -20.82 2.12
N PRO A 28 14.28 -21.53 2.63
CA PRO A 28 13.49 -22.41 1.80
C PRO A 28 12.84 -21.61 0.66
N ILE A 29 12.91 -22.17 -0.56
CA ILE A 29 12.41 -21.53 -1.81
C ILE A 29 10.99 -21.01 -1.65
N ILE A 30 10.18 -21.64 -0.79
CA ILE A 30 8.81 -21.24 -0.53
C ILE A 30 8.70 -19.83 0.09
N HIS A 31 9.61 -19.46 1.00
CA HIS A 31 9.62 -18.11 1.58
C HIS A 31 10.03 -17.07 0.54
N VAL A 32 11.02 -17.38 -0.30
CA VAL A 32 11.42 -16.49 -1.40
C VAL A 32 10.27 -16.29 -2.40
N ALA A 33 9.53 -17.35 -2.71
CA ALA A 33 8.35 -17.26 -3.58
C ALA A 33 7.21 -16.47 -2.94
N GLN A 34 6.99 -16.61 -1.62
CA GLN A 34 6.01 -15.82 -0.88
C GLN A 34 6.37 -14.33 -0.86
N ASP A 35 7.62 -13.99 -0.60
CA ASP A 35 8.09 -12.61 -0.58
C ASP A 35 8.06 -11.99 -1.98
N ALA A 36 8.43 -12.76 -3.02
CA ALA A 36 8.29 -12.34 -4.41
C ALA A 36 6.82 -12.10 -4.80
N LEU A 37 5.91 -12.98 -4.36
CA LEU A 37 4.48 -12.83 -4.59
C LEU A 37 3.92 -11.60 -3.85
N ARG A 38 4.33 -11.37 -2.61
CA ARG A 38 3.95 -10.16 -1.85
C ARG A 38 4.44 -8.90 -2.54
N GLY A 39 5.72 -8.86 -2.95
CA GLY A 39 6.26 -7.73 -3.70
C GLY A 39 5.54 -7.50 -5.03
N PHE A 40 5.19 -8.57 -5.75
CA PHE A 40 4.40 -8.48 -6.97
C PHE A 40 2.99 -7.96 -6.72
N LEU A 41 2.30 -8.46 -5.69
CA LEU A 41 0.97 -7.99 -5.30
C LEU A 41 1.01 -6.52 -4.89
N THR A 42 1.96 -6.12 -4.06
CA THR A 42 2.13 -4.72 -3.64
C THR A 42 2.43 -3.81 -4.84
N GLY A 43 3.30 -4.23 -5.76
CA GLY A 43 3.56 -3.50 -6.99
C GLY A 43 2.35 -3.43 -7.93
N SER A 44 1.57 -4.50 -8.00
CA SER A 44 0.35 -4.57 -8.83
C SER A 44 -0.76 -3.65 -8.31
N VAL A 45 -0.79 -3.38 -7.00
CA VAL A 45 -1.74 -2.44 -6.39
C VAL A 45 -1.67 -1.07 -7.06
N LEU A 46 -0.46 -0.57 -7.37
CA LEU A 46 -0.27 0.72 -8.02
C LEU A 46 -0.83 0.79 -9.46
N TRP A 47 -1.05 -0.35 -10.10
CA TRP A 47 -1.52 -0.43 -11.48
C TRP A 47 -2.92 -1.02 -11.64
N ALA A 48 -3.43 -1.67 -10.60
CA ALA A 48 -4.68 -2.42 -10.69
C ALA A 48 -5.90 -1.51 -10.90
N ASP A 49 -5.90 -0.29 -10.34
CA ASP A 49 -6.90 0.72 -10.62
C ASP A 49 -6.99 1.04 -12.12
N LYS A 50 -5.83 1.12 -12.79
CA LYS A 50 -5.73 1.38 -14.24
C LYS A 50 -6.25 0.21 -15.06
N TYR A 51 -5.95 -1.02 -14.64
CA TYR A 51 -6.49 -2.22 -15.30
C TYR A 51 -8.00 -2.32 -15.15
N VAL A 52 -8.52 -2.08 -13.92
CA VAL A 52 -9.97 -2.10 -13.69
C VAL A 52 -10.68 -1.04 -14.54
N LEU A 53 -10.14 0.18 -14.57
CA LEU A 53 -10.67 1.27 -15.38
C LEU A 53 -10.59 0.98 -16.88
N PHE A 54 -9.51 0.38 -17.35
CA PHE A 54 -9.37 -0.03 -18.74
C PHE A 54 -10.43 -1.07 -19.14
N VAL A 55 -10.68 -2.06 -18.30
CA VAL A 55 -11.70 -3.08 -18.52
C VAL A 55 -13.10 -2.47 -18.44
N ALA A 56 -13.38 -1.65 -17.42
CA ALA A 56 -14.66 -0.98 -17.25
C ALA A 56 -15.01 -0.02 -18.40
N ALA A 57 -14.00 0.58 -19.01
CA ALA A 57 -14.14 1.47 -20.16
C ALA A 57 -14.07 0.73 -21.53
N HIS A 58 -14.24 -0.59 -21.55
CA HIS A 58 -14.18 -1.41 -22.78
C HIS A 58 -12.91 -1.18 -23.62
N GLY A 59 -11.77 -1.06 -22.96
CA GLY A 59 -10.47 -0.86 -23.62
C GLY A 59 -10.15 0.59 -23.98
N GLN A 60 -11.01 1.54 -23.67
CA GLN A 60 -10.74 2.96 -23.86
C GLN A 60 -10.13 3.54 -22.57
N ILE A 61 -8.99 4.19 -22.69
CA ILE A 61 -8.34 4.86 -21.56
C ILE A 61 -8.94 6.25 -21.37
N ASN A 62 -9.73 6.44 -20.33
CA ASN A 62 -10.16 7.77 -19.92
C ASN A 62 -9.23 8.29 -18.82
N VAL A 63 -8.25 9.09 -19.23
CA VAL A 63 -7.21 9.65 -18.35
C VAL A 63 -7.82 10.48 -17.23
N VAL A 64 -8.86 11.24 -17.51
CA VAL A 64 -9.55 12.09 -16.50
C VAL A 64 -10.19 11.22 -15.42
N ALA A 65 -10.89 10.15 -15.81
CA ALA A 65 -11.51 9.21 -14.87
C ALA A 65 -10.46 8.57 -13.96
N ILE A 66 -9.30 8.17 -14.51
CA ILE A 66 -8.21 7.57 -13.75
C ILE A 66 -7.69 8.53 -12.67
N TYR A 67 -7.36 9.75 -13.05
CA TYR A 67 -6.79 10.70 -12.09
C TYR A 67 -7.79 11.11 -11.00
N ILE A 68 -9.05 11.35 -11.37
CA ILE A 68 -10.07 11.71 -10.39
C ILE A 68 -10.36 10.56 -9.43
N SER A 69 -10.42 9.31 -9.92
CA SER A 69 -10.67 8.14 -9.08
C SER A 69 -9.56 7.84 -8.08
N LEU A 70 -8.33 8.29 -8.35
CA LEU A 70 -7.19 8.14 -7.43
C LEU A 70 -7.18 9.16 -6.28
N ILE A 71 -7.85 10.30 -6.42
CA ILE A 71 -7.82 11.38 -5.42
C ILE A 71 -8.14 10.89 -4.01
N PRO A 72 -9.23 10.13 -3.76
CA PRO A 72 -9.56 9.65 -2.41
C PRO A 72 -8.47 8.77 -1.81
N CYS A 73 -7.90 7.88 -2.64
CA CYS A 73 -6.85 6.98 -2.21
C CYS A 73 -5.57 7.73 -1.83
N VAL A 74 -5.16 8.69 -2.65
CA VAL A 74 -3.98 9.54 -2.40
C VAL A 74 -4.16 10.40 -1.14
N LEU A 75 -5.34 10.96 -0.92
CA LEU A 75 -5.65 11.74 0.28
C LEU A 75 -5.57 10.87 1.54
N ALA A 76 -6.16 9.67 1.54
CA ALA A 76 -6.12 8.77 2.67
C ALA A 76 -4.71 8.25 2.95
N TYR A 77 -3.94 7.94 1.91
CA TYR A 77 -2.55 7.53 2.01
C TYR A 77 -1.68 8.63 2.61
N ASN A 78 -1.79 9.85 2.11
CA ASN A 78 -1.06 11.00 2.66
C ASN A 78 -1.47 11.28 4.10
N TYR A 79 -2.77 11.18 4.43
CA TYR A 79 -3.24 11.32 5.80
C TYR A 79 -2.58 10.29 6.73
N PHE A 80 -2.52 9.01 6.31
CA PHE A 80 -1.84 7.98 7.10
C PHE A 80 -0.39 8.36 7.40
N PHE A 81 0.38 8.73 6.38
CA PHE A 81 1.80 9.05 6.56
C PHE A 81 2.06 10.32 7.38
N VAL A 82 1.22 11.34 7.21
CA VAL A 82 1.40 12.62 7.92
C VAL A 82 0.89 12.57 9.36
N ALA A 83 -0.23 11.89 9.60
CA ALA A 83 -0.92 11.96 10.89
C ALA A 83 -0.72 10.72 11.78
N GLU A 84 -0.57 9.53 11.19
CA GLU A 84 -0.62 8.28 11.94
C GLU A 84 0.69 7.48 11.91
N ALA A 85 1.49 7.57 10.85
CA ALA A 85 2.68 6.73 10.68
C ALA A 85 3.70 6.90 11.81
N ASP A 86 3.94 8.13 12.26
CA ASP A 86 4.90 8.37 13.37
C ASP A 86 4.42 7.70 14.67
N ARG A 87 3.13 7.74 14.94
CA ARG A 87 2.53 7.12 16.11
C ARG A 87 2.67 5.59 16.06
N VAL A 88 2.39 4.98 14.91
CA VAL A 88 2.57 3.55 14.68
C VAL A 88 4.04 3.16 14.84
N ASN A 89 4.95 3.90 14.22
CA ASN A 89 6.39 3.66 14.31
C ASN A 89 6.94 3.77 15.73
N LEU A 90 6.45 4.72 16.53
CA LEU A 90 6.85 4.87 17.93
C LEU A 90 6.44 3.64 18.76
N VAL A 91 5.25 3.11 18.56
CA VAL A 91 4.78 1.94 19.30
C VAL A 91 5.49 0.67 18.84
N ILE A 92 5.79 0.54 17.55
CA ILE A 92 6.61 -0.55 17.01
C ILE A 92 8.03 -0.51 17.62
N LYS A 93 8.69 0.66 17.65
CA LYS A 93 9.99 0.81 18.28
C LYS A 93 9.97 0.46 19.77
N LYS A 94 8.91 0.87 20.49
CA LYS A 94 8.68 0.50 21.90
C LYS A 94 8.53 -1.02 22.05
N LEU A 95 7.85 -1.68 21.12
CA LEU A 95 7.70 -3.14 21.12
C LEU A 95 9.07 -3.82 20.95
N TRP A 96 9.87 -3.37 19.99
CA TRP A 96 11.22 -3.91 19.76
C TRP A 96 12.12 -3.76 21.01
N SER A 97 12.18 -2.59 21.64
CA SER A 97 12.95 -2.41 22.86
C SER A 97 12.46 -3.26 24.03
N THR A 98 11.14 -3.51 24.08
CA THR A 98 10.55 -4.39 25.11
C THR A 98 10.92 -5.86 24.89
N PHE A 99 11.09 -6.30 23.65
CA PHE A 99 11.58 -7.65 23.35
C PHE A 99 13.00 -7.90 23.84
N GLU A 100 13.87 -6.88 23.79
CA GLU A 100 15.27 -7.02 24.18
C GLU A 100 15.49 -6.97 25.69
N GLU A 101 14.63 -6.24 26.42
CA GLU A 101 14.95 -5.87 27.82
C GLU A 101 13.95 -6.42 28.86
N LYS A 102 12.76 -6.93 28.47
CA LYS A 102 11.67 -7.14 29.42
C LYS A 102 11.07 -8.57 29.38
N PRO A 103 10.46 -9.03 30.51
CA PRO A 103 9.83 -10.34 30.60
C PRO A 103 8.63 -10.45 29.66
N PHE A 104 8.35 -11.67 29.20
CA PHE A 104 7.35 -12.03 28.19
C PHE A 104 5.94 -11.45 28.44
N ALA A 105 5.53 -11.35 29.70
CA ALA A 105 4.23 -10.78 30.06
C ALA A 105 4.09 -9.30 29.66
N GLN A 106 5.19 -8.52 29.74
CA GLN A 106 5.20 -7.12 29.34
C GLN A 106 5.22 -6.97 27.80
N VAL A 107 5.92 -7.87 27.11
CA VAL A 107 5.92 -7.94 25.65
C VAL A 107 4.50 -8.14 25.10
N THR A 108 3.73 -9.06 25.70
CA THR A 108 2.35 -9.32 25.29
C THR A 108 1.46 -8.08 25.44
N ASN A 109 1.63 -7.31 26.51
CA ASN A 109 0.86 -6.08 26.71
C ASN A 109 1.24 -4.99 25.70
N THR A 110 2.54 -4.82 25.43
CA THR A 110 3.02 -3.85 24.43
C THR A 110 2.60 -4.25 23.02
N ALA A 111 2.56 -5.55 22.70
CA ALA A 111 2.06 -6.04 21.44
C ALA A 111 0.56 -5.74 21.24
N LYS A 112 -0.26 -5.91 22.28
CA LYS A 112 -1.68 -5.51 22.24
C LYS A 112 -1.85 -4.00 22.03
N GLU A 113 -1.03 -3.18 22.68
CA GLU A 113 -1.02 -1.74 22.48
C GLU A 113 -0.66 -1.38 21.03
N ALA A 114 0.37 -2.03 20.46
CA ALA A 114 0.77 -1.83 19.07
C ALA A 114 -0.34 -2.19 18.08
N THR A 115 -0.98 -3.34 18.27
CA THR A 115 -2.11 -3.77 17.46
C THR A 115 -3.28 -2.79 17.54
N HIS A 116 -3.60 -2.30 18.74
CA HIS A 116 -4.69 -1.34 18.92
C HIS A 116 -4.39 0.00 18.21
N VAL A 117 -3.18 0.53 18.35
CA VAL A 117 -2.77 1.78 17.70
C VAL A 117 -2.77 1.63 16.18
N SER A 118 -2.25 0.51 15.65
CA SER A 118 -2.23 0.23 14.22
C SER A 118 -3.64 0.10 13.64
N ASN A 119 -4.53 -0.65 14.31
CA ASN A 119 -5.93 -0.78 13.90
C ASN A 119 -6.66 0.57 13.91
N TYR A 120 -6.41 1.40 14.90
CA TYR A 120 -7.00 2.74 14.99
C TYR A 120 -6.53 3.66 13.86
N ALA A 121 -5.22 3.64 13.55
CA ALA A 121 -4.66 4.39 12.43
C ALA A 121 -5.27 3.96 11.09
N MET A 122 -5.43 2.64 10.89
CA MET A 122 -6.07 2.09 9.70
C MET A 122 -7.53 2.55 9.57
N VAL A 123 -8.33 2.42 10.63
CA VAL A 123 -9.74 2.83 10.61
C VAL A 123 -9.88 4.32 10.29
N ARG A 124 -9.05 5.17 10.86
CA ARG A 124 -9.05 6.61 10.56
C ARG A 124 -8.72 6.90 9.10
N SER A 125 -7.69 6.25 8.57
CA SER A 125 -7.31 6.43 7.16
C SER A 125 -8.40 5.97 6.20
N LEU A 126 -9.06 4.85 6.52
CA LEU A 126 -10.22 4.37 5.75
C LEU A 126 -11.41 5.34 5.86
N THR A 127 -11.64 5.93 7.02
CA THR A 127 -12.68 6.95 7.19
C THR A 127 -12.41 8.15 6.28
N VAL A 128 -11.18 8.64 6.23
CA VAL A 128 -10.76 9.72 5.31
C VAL A 128 -11.00 9.31 3.86
N ALA A 129 -10.64 8.06 3.49
CA ALA A 129 -10.87 7.54 2.14
C ALA A 129 -12.36 7.54 1.76
N ILE A 130 -13.24 7.10 2.67
CA ILE A 130 -14.70 7.07 2.45
C ILE A 130 -15.24 8.48 2.25
N PHE A 131 -14.91 9.42 3.13
CA PHE A 131 -15.36 10.81 2.98
C PHE A 131 -14.86 11.45 1.69
N ALA A 132 -13.57 11.28 1.35
CA ALA A 132 -13.02 11.78 0.11
C ALA A 132 -13.67 11.13 -1.12
N SER A 133 -14.00 9.84 -1.05
CA SER A 133 -14.70 9.10 -2.12
C SER A 133 -16.11 9.65 -2.36
N VAL A 134 -16.86 9.91 -1.30
CA VAL A 134 -18.20 10.49 -1.41
C VAL A 134 -18.14 11.89 -2.04
N ILE A 135 -17.24 12.75 -1.56
CA ILE A 135 -17.07 14.10 -2.10
C ILE A 135 -16.64 14.04 -3.58
N THR A 136 -15.65 13.23 -3.91
CA THR A 136 -15.18 13.08 -5.29
C THR A 136 -16.26 12.52 -6.20
N GLY A 137 -17.04 11.52 -5.74
CA GLY A 137 -18.16 10.96 -6.47
C GLY A 137 -19.26 11.98 -6.74
N LEU A 138 -19.62 12.82 -5.76
CA LEU A 138 -20.59 13.90 -5.93
C LEU A 138 -20.09 14.95 -6.94
N ILE A 139 -18.83 15.34 -6.85
CA ILE A 139 -18.24 16.29 -7.82
C ILE A 139 -18.29 15.69 -9.23
N MET A 140 -17.94 14.41 -9.40
CA MET A 140 -18.00 13.76 -10.71
C MET A 140 -19.43 13.68 -11.25
N LEU A 141 -20.39 13.36 -10.40
CA LEU A 141 -21.80 13.26 -10.79
C LEU A 141 -22.33 14.59 -11.33
N VAL A 142 -21.94 15.72 -10.71
CA VAL A 142 -22.40 17.06 -11.08
C VAL A 142 -21.60 17.64 -12.25
N ALA A 143 -20.27 17.54 -12.20
CA ALA A 143 -19.40 18.21 -13.16
C ALA A 143 -19.19 17.41 -14.46
N ILE A 144 -19.14 16.07 -14.38
CA ILE A 144 -18.77 15.20 -15.51
C ILE A 144 -19.66 13.93 -15.50
N PRO A 145 -20.98 14.03 -15.66
CA PRO A 145 -21.89 12.90 -15.49
C PRO A 145 -21.63 11.73 -16.46
N HIS A 146 -21.12 11.99 -17.65
CA HIS A 146 -20.78 10.96 -18.65
C HIS A 146 -19.56 10.10 -18.26
N VAL A 147 -18.68 10.60 -17.37
CA VAL A 147 -17.50 9.87 -16.89
C VAL A 147 -17.80 9.20 -15.54
N PHE A 148 -18.88 9.59 -14.87
CA PHE A 148 -19.22 9.13 -13.53
C PHE A 148 -19.22 7.59 -13.36
N PRO A 149 -19.84 6.77 -14.24
CA PRO A 149 -19.89 5.32 -14.05
C PRO A 149 -18.50 4.68 -14.02
N VAL A 150 -17.63 5.11 -14.94
CA VAL A 150 -16.24 4.61 -15.04
C VAL A 150 -15.39 5.11 -13.86
N GLY A 151 -15.53 6.38 -13.53
CA GLY A 151 -14.80 6.97 -12.39
C GLY A 151 -15.23 6.40 -11.04
N PHE A 152 -16.51 6.10 -10.87
CA PHE A 152 -17.03 5.46 -9.66
C PHE A 152 -16.49 4.05 -9.48
N ALA A 153 -16.44 3.25 -10.55
CA ALA A 153 -15.78 1.94 -10.54
C ALA A 153 -14.30 2.05 -10.15
N GLY A 154 -13.61 3.08 -10.66
CA GLY A 154 -12.22 3.37 -10.30
C GLY A 154 -12.05 3.75 -8.83
N ILE A 155 -12.94 4.55 -8.26
CA ILE A 155 -12.93 4.91 -6.82
C ILE A 155 -13.08 3.66 -5.95
N ILE A 156 -14.00 2.75 -6.31
CA ILE A 156 -14.19 1.50 -5.57
C ILE A 156 -12.93 0.63 -5.66
N ALA A 157 -12.38 0.48 -6.87
CA ALA A 157 -11.16 -0.29 -7.07
C ALA A 157 -9.99 0.29 -6.26
N ALA A 158 -9.75 1.60 -6.33
CA ALA A 158 -8.70 2.27 -5.56
C ALA A 158 -8.90 2.11 -4.05
N GLY A 159 -10.15 2.17 -3.57
CA GLY A 159 -10.50 1.93 -2.16
C GLY A 159 -10.18 0.51 -1.71
N LEU A 160 -10.51 -0.50 -2.50
CA LEU A 160 -10.16 -1.89 -2.20
C LEU A 160 -8.65 -2.09 -2.11
N PHE A 161 -7.89 -1.49 -3.05
CA PHE A 161 -6.43 -1.55 -3.00
C PHE A 161 -5.83 -0.84 -1.81
N LEU A 162 -6.39 0.30 -1.40
CA LEU A 162 -5.98 0.99 -0.18
C LEU A 162 -6.15 0.08 1.05
N VAL A 163 -7.28 -0.62 1.17
CA VAL A 163 -7.53 -1.58 2.25
C VAL A 163 -6.47 -2.69 2.25
N VAL A 164 -6.21 -3.30 1.09
CA VAL A 164 -5.18 -4.35 0.97
C VAL A 164 -3.80 -3.85 1.36
N THR A 165 -3.43 -2.63 0.92
CA THR A 165 -2.13 -2.02 1.25
C THR A 165 -1.99 -1.76 2.74
N LEU A 166 -3.02 -1.20 3.39
CA LEU A 166 -3.02 -0.94 4.83
C LEU A 166 -3.00 -2.24 5.64
N CYS A 167 -3.71 -3.29 5.19
CA CYS A 167 -3.66 -4.61 5.83
C CYS A 167 -2.27 -5.24 5.71
N ASN A 168 -1.61 -5.14 4.56
CA ASN A 168 -0.25 -5.65 4.40
C ASN A 168 0.75 -4.92 5.32
N TYR A 169 0.62 -3.61 5.48
CA TYR A 169 1.46 -2.83 6.39
C TYR A 169 1.32 -3.26 7.86
N GLN A 170 0.21 -3.89 8.25
CA GLN A 170 0.01 -4.41 9.61
C GLN A 170 0.64 -5.79 9.84
N ILE A 171 0.90 -6.53 8.76
CA ILE A 171 1.42 -7.91 8.82
C ILE A 171 2.96 -7.94 8.81
N GLU A 172 3.61 -6.88 8.34
CA GLU A 172 5.07 -6.70 8.38
C GLU A 172 5.53 -6.16 9.74
#